data_280f87c097b1d23d0c406bb71c644714
#
_entry.id   280f87c097b1d23d0c406bb71c644714
#
_cell.length_a   1.000
_cell.length_b   1.000
_cell.length_c   1.000
_cell.angle_alpha   90.00
_cell.angle_beta   90.00
_cell.angle_gamma   90.00
#
_symmetry.space_group_name_H-M   'P 1'
#
loop_
_entity.id
_entity.type
_entity.pdbx_description
1 polymer ?
#
loop_
_entity_poly.entity_id
_entity_poly.type
_entity_poly.pdbx_seq_one_letter_code
_entity_poly.pdbx_strand_id
1 'polypeptide(L)'
;MKTRLNTFSKLIILFTLVASVLACSENKASHNLGEPVEIRNDSAENADSKGKMLAYEHKVTIKHIQEQILLHYNSTIKLCQSNKDINCSVLSAIYSQGSYDRSVIKMRVDSSGVDTLIKHAKDKGEITQQATAIDDLTKSFVQTEKRIEMLTQYRDKLLEIQIKAANDVESLIKIAKELTNTQSQIEQTQSNKFRLEQRVERDLLIITFIHATKKESLWDSITGSIADIPENFTYGLSETIEEIVYLLPWFLVIIFMFIIFRWLWHKTAAKTKK
;
A
#
# COMPACT_ATOMS: atom_id res chain seq x y z
N MET A 1 -70.85 -5.12 -7.82
CA MET A 1 -69.64 -5.70 -8.40
C MET A 1 -68.56 -4.68 -8.76
N LYS A 2 -68.57 -3.47 -8.13
CA LYS A 2 -67.62 -2.36 -8.45
C LYS A 2 -66.59 -2.03 -7.34
N THR A 3 -66.57 -2.72 -6.22
CA THR A 3 -65.72 -2.38 -5.07
C THR A 3 -64.49 -3.28 -4.91
N ARG A 4 -64.38 -4.38 -5.64
CA ARG A 4 -63.18 -5.27 -5.60
C ARG A 4 -62.08 -4.90 -6.57
N LEU A 5 -62.35 -4.08 -7.57
CA LEU A 5 -61.37 -3.68 -8.57
C LEU A 5 -60.39 -2.59 -8.04
N ASN A 6 -60.80 -1.85 -7.03
CA ASN A 6 -60.03 -0.70 -6.53
C ASN A 6 -58.96 -1.07 -5.51
N THR A 7 -59.08 -2.23 -4.84
CA THR A 7 -58.09 -2.71 -3.88
C THR A 7 -56.90 -3.43 -4.57
N PHE A 8 -57.19 -4.15 -5.66
CA PHE A 8 -56.13 -4.79 -6.47
C PHE A 8 -55.28 -3.76 -7.19
N SER A 9 -55.85 -2.69 -7.71
CA SER A 9 -55.10 -1.59 -8.35
C SER A 9 -54.19 -0.86 -7.36
N LYS A 10 -54.60 -0.65 -6.12
CA LYS A 10 -53.78 -0.01 -5.09
C LYS A 10 -52.64 -0.91 -4.61
N LEU A 11 -52.84 -2.24 -4.60
CA LEU A 11 -51.84 -3.20 -4.22
C LEU A 11 -50.73 -3.33 -5.30
N ILE A 12 -51.11 -3.25 -6.58
CA ILE A 12 -50.15 -3.25 -7.70
C ILE A 12 -49.33 -1.97 -7.72
N ILE A 13 -49.93 -0.81 -7.44
CA ILE A 13 -49.18 0.47 -7.37
C ILE A 13 -48.23 0.50 -6.20
N LEU A 14 -48.54 -0.10 -5.06
CA LEU A 14 -47.67 -0.20 -3.90
C LEU A 14 -46.48 -1.13 -4.20
N PHE A 15 -46.70 -2.23 -4.95
CA PHE A 15 -45.66 -3.19 -5.30
C PHE A 15 -44.69 -2.62 -6.36
N THR A 16 -45.15 -1.78 -7.28
CA THR A 16 -44.27 -1.13 -8.27
C THR A 16 -43.45 -0.01 -7.64
N LEU A 17 -43.93 0.64 -6.58
CA LEU A 17 -43.17 1.67 -5.87
C LEU A 17 -42.01 1.09 -5.03
N VAL A 18 -42.14 -0.15 -4.52
CA VAL A 18 -41.09 -0.83 -3.77
C VAL A 18 -40.01 -1.40 -4.71
N ALA A 19 -40.39 -1.76 -5.94
CA ALA A 19 -39.43 -2.30 -6.92
C ALA A 19 -38.50 -1.22 -7.51
N SER A 20 -38.82 0.05 -7.43
CA SER A 20 -38.01 1.15 -7.99
C SER A 20 -36.86 1.62 -7.08
N VAL A 21 -36.77 1.13 -5.84
CA VAL A 21 -35.70 1.54 -4.91
C VAL A 21 -34.47 0.59 -4.99
N LEU A 22 -34.57 -0.53 -5.72
CA LEU A 22 -33.47 -1.51 -5.87
C LEU A 22 -32.57 -1.30 -7.09
N ALA A 23 -32.76 -0.22 -7.85
CA ALA A 23 -31.87 0.17 -8.92
C ALA A 23 -30.78 1.12 -8.40
N CYS A 24 -29.95 0.67 -7.45
CA CYS A 24 -28.67 1.30 -7.19
C CYS A 24 -27.72 0.93 -8.34
N SER A 25 -27.48 1.92 -9.16
CA SER A 25 -26.47 2.02 -10.20
C SER A 25 -25.10 1.57 -9.71
N GLU A 26 -24.65 0.45 -10.21
CA GLU A 26 -23.25 0.02 -10.19
C GLU A 26 -22.47 0.91 -11.14
N ASN A 27 -21.89 1.97 -10.62
CA ASN A 27 -20.92 2.79 -11.32
C ASN A 27 -19.62 1.98 -11.39
N LYS A 28 -19.48 1.15 -12.42
CA LYS A 28 -18.19 0.56 -12.82
C LYS A 28 -17.29 1.70 -13.27
N ALA A 29 -16.50 2.24 -12.34
CA ALA A 29 -15.25 2.87 -12.71
C ALA A 29 -14.41 1.79 -13.39
N SER A 30 -14.29 1.87 -14.70
CA SER A 30 -13.34 1.08 -15.48
C SER A 30 -11.94 1.56 -15.07
N HIS A 31 -11.34 0.92 -14.07
CA HIS A 31 -9.91 0.87 -13.96
C HIS A 31 -9.43 0.11 -15.20
N ASN A 32 -8.83 0.83 -16.13
CA ASN A 32 -7.92 0.27 -17.11
C ASN A 32 -6.80 -0.45 -16.32
N LEU A 33 -7.03 -1.70 -16.00
CA LEU A 33 -5.97 -2.65 -15.74
C LEU A 33 -5.22 -2.75 -17.06
N GLY A 34 -4.04 -2.10 -17.10
CA GLY A 34 -3.10 -2.29 -18.17
C GLY A 34 -2.96 -3.79 -18.42
N GLU A 35 -3.03 -4.17 -19.69
CA GLU A 35 -2.75 -5.52 -20.17
C GLU A 35 -1.51 -6.05 -19.45
N PRO A 36 -1.51 -7.33 -19.04
CA PRO A 36 -0.29 -7.97 -18.56
C PRO A 36 0.73 -7.87 -19.69
N VAL A 37 1.74 -7.04 -19.48
CA VAL A 37 2.93 -7.04 -20.32
C VAL A 37 3.51 -8.44 -20.17
N GLU A 38 3.32 -9.25 -21.18
CA GLU A 38 3.98 -10.52 -21.36
C GLU A 38 5.48 -10.21 -21.30
N ILE A 39 6.10 -10.56 -20.19
CA ILE A 39 7.56 -10.45 -20.02
C ILE A 39 8.12 -11.50 -20.96
N ARG A 40 8.36 -11.09 -22.21
CA ARG A 40 9.23 -11.80 -23.12
C ARG A 40 10.57 -11.89 -22.41
N ASN A 41 10.93 -13.09 -22.01
CA ASN A 41 12.29 -13.47 -21.65
C ASN A 41 13.16 -13.46 -22.93
N ASP A 42 13.18 -12.35 -23.63
CA ASP A 42 14.28 -12.08 -24.54
C ASP A 42 15.40 -11.63 -23.63
N SER A 43 16.36 -12.51 -23.50
CA SER A 43 17.74 -12.21 -23.12
C SER A 43 18.20 -11.09 -24.06
N ALA A 44 17.83 -9.85 -23.74
CA ALA A 44 18.39 -8.65 -24.35
C ALA A 44 19.81 -8.55 -23.82
N GLU A 45 20.59 -9.38 -24.41
CA GLU A 45 22.02 -9.50 -24.31
C GLU A 45 22.67 -8.13 -24.59
N ASN A 46 23.18 -7.53 -23.54
CA ASN A 46 24.47 -6.83 -23.42
C ASN A 46 25.08 -6.09 -24.63
N ALA A 47 24.32 -5.50 -25.54
CA ALA A 47 24.95 -4.78 -26.66
C ALA A 47 24.99 -3.24 -26.50
N ASP A 48 24.24 -2.63 -25.57
CA ASP A 48 24.14 -1.16 -25.43
C ASP A 48 24.39 -0.61 -24.03
N SER A 49 24.86 -1.42 -23.09
CA SER A 49 25.12 -0.99 -21.71
C SER A 49 26.52 -0.40 -21.48
N LYS A 50 27.40 -0.45 -22.48
CA LYS A 50 28.76 0.06 -22.36
C LYS A 50 28.77 1.58 -22.21
N GLY A 51 28.79 2.05 -20.95
CA GLY A 51 28.83 3.47 -20.59
C GLY A 51 27.58 3.98 -19.87
N LYS A 52 26.54 3.16 -19.69
CA LYS A 52 25.35 3.53 -18.89
C LYS A 52 25.56 3.19 -17.41
N MET A 53 25.21 4.14 -16.54
CA MET A 53 25.21 3.97 -15.09
C MET A 53 23.81 3.49 -14.67
N LEU A 54 23.59 2.18 -14.71
CA LEU A 54 22.30 1.56 -14.39
C LEU A 54 22.27 1.06 -12.94
N ALA A 55 21.24 1.40 -12.21
CA ALA A 55 20.99 0.88 -10.86
C ALA A 55 19.79 -0.05 -10.88
N TYR A 56 19.94 -1.24 -10.33
CA TYR A 56 18.90 -2.26 -10.27
C TYR A 56 18.28 -2.31 -8.88
N GLU A 57 16.95 -2.39 -8.84
CA GLU A 57 16.16 -2.60 -7.63
C GLU A 57 15.27 -3.83 -7.82
N HIS A 58 15.54 -4.87 -7.05
CA HIS A 58 14.75 -6.11 -7.03
C HIS A 58 13.83 -6.13 -5.83
N LYS A 59 12.54 -6.28 -6.08
CA LYS A 59 11.49 -6.46 -5.05
C LYS A 59 10.93 -7.85 -5.16
N VAL A 60 11.02 -8.61 -4.08
CA VAL A 60 10.50 -9.98 -4.02
C VAL A 60 9.60 -10.11 -2.80
N THR A 61 8.38 -10.59 -3.01
CA THR A 61 7.46 -10.93 -1.94
C THR A 61 7.32 -12.44 -1.86
N ILE A 62 7.62 -12.99 -0.70
CA ILE A 62 7.65 -14.42 -0.44
C ILE A 62 6.62 -14.74 0.66
N LYS A 63 5.78 -15.71 0.37
CA LYS A 63 4.77 -16.20 1.28
C LYS A 63 5.27 -17.43 2.01
N HIS A 64 5.29 -17.38 3.34
CA HIS A 64 5.65 -18.49 4.23
C HIS A 64 4.54 -18.79 5.23
N ILE A 65 4.53 -19.99 5.81
CA ILE A 65 3.74 -20.25 7.00
C ILE A 65 4.31 -19.45 8.18
N GLN A 66 3.44 -18.96 9.05
CA GLN A 66 3.77 -18.00 10.11
C GLN A 66 4.98 -18.40 10.95
N GLU A 67 5.04 -19.69 11.35
CA GLU A 67 6.10 -20.24 12.19
C GLU A 67 7.49 -20.21 11.53
N GLN A 68 7.55 -20.16 10.19
CA GLN A 68 8.80 -20.17 9.43
C GLN A 68 9.31 -18.79 9.04
N ILE A 69 8.48 -17.75 9.10
CA ILE A 69 8.87 -16.38 8.70
C ILE A 69 10.11 -15.91 9.46
N LEU A 70 10.10 -16.01 10.79
CA LEU A 70 11.23 -15.57 11.62
C LEU A 70 12.51 -16.34 11.33
N LEU A 71 12.40 -17.65 11.06
CA LEU A 71 13.53 -18.49 10.72
C LEU A 71 14.19 -18.05 9.40
N HIS A 72 13.37 -17.92 8.33
CA HIS A 72 13.87 -17.50 7.01
C HIS A 72 14.35 -16.05 7.01
N TYR A 73 13.69 -15.17 7.74
CA TYR A 73 14.12 -13.79 7.95
C TYR A 73 15.52 -13.72 8.57
N ASN A 74 15.72 -14.40 9.71
CA ASN A 74 17.02 -14.40 10.39
C ASN A 74 18.11 -15.12 9.58
N SER A 75 17.80 -16.25 8.94
CA SER A 75 18.76 -17.00 8.13
C SER A 75 19.19 -16.22 6.89
N THR A 76 18.29 -15.44 6.27
CA THR A 76 18.61 -14.58 5.13
C THR A 76 19.55 -13.44 5.52
N ILE A 77 19.33 -12.80 6.67
CA ILE A 77 20.24 -11.78 7.21
C ILE A 77 21.61 -12.40 7.50
N LYS A 78 21.64 -13.56 8.13
CA LYS A 78 22.89 -14.25 8.45
C LYS A 78 23.66 -14.64 7.19
N LEU A 79 22.96 -15.13 6.15
CA LEU A 79 23.60 -15.44 4.86
C LEU A 79 24.22 -14.19 4.23
N CYS A 80 23.53 -13.08 4.21
CA CYS A 80 24.03 -11.81 3.71
C CYS A 80 25.29 -11.35 4.46
N GLN A 81 25.35 -11.51 5.79
CA GLN A 81 26.47 -11.07 6.61
C GLN A 81 27.68 -12.02 6.56
N SER A 82 27.43 -13.32 6.39
CA SER A 82 28.48 -14.34 6.46
C SER A 82 29.12 -14.64 5.12
N ASN A 83 28.42 -14.45 4.01
CA ASN A 83 28.92 -14.76 2.68
C ASN A 83 29.67 -13.56 2.07
N LYS A 84 31.01 -13.65 2.04
CA LYS A 84 31.87 -12.58 1.49
C LYS A 84 31.82 -12.50 -0.03
N ASP A 85 31.47 -13.59 -0.72
CA ASP A 85 31.53 -13.67 -2.18
C ASP A 85 30.44 -12.84 -2.86
N ILE A 86 29.38 -12.55 -2.15
CA ILE A 86 28.24 -11.77 -2.67
C ILE A 86 28.27 -10.29 -2.25
N ASN A 87 29.30 -9.86 -1.52
CA ASN A 87 29.49 -8.47 -1.06
C ASN A 87 28.20 -7.83 -0.54
N CYS A 88 27.50 -8.54 0.36
CA CYS A 88 26.18 -8.16 0.82
C CYS A 88 26.23 -7.30 2.08
N SER A 89 25.41 -6.26 2.13
CA SER A 89 25.21 -5.43 3.31
C SER A 89 23.74 -5.19 3.59
N VAL A 90 23.29 -5.43 4.82
CA VAL A 90 21.92 -5.16 5.26
C VAL A 90 21.77 -3.67 5.54
N LEU A 91 20.86 -3.00 4.84
CA LEU A 91 20.54 -1.59 5.02
C LEU A 91 19.45 -1.37 6.07
N SER A 92 18.44 -2.23 6.08
CA SER A 92 17.33 -2.18 7.01
C SER A 92 16.72 -3.56 7.13
N ALA A 93 16.35 -3.93 8.34
CA ALA A 93 15.67 -5.18 8.62
C ALA A 93 14.56 -4.90 9.64
N ILE A 94 13.31 -5.11 9.22
CA ILE A 94 12.11 -4.84 10.02
C ILE A 94 11.35 -6.15 10.14
N TYR A 95 11.15 -6.61 11.38
CA TYR A 95 10.29 -7.73 11.70
C TYR A 95 9.06 -7.21 12.45
N SER A 96 7.88 -7.53 11.96
CA SER A 96 6.62 -7.18 12.61
C SER A 96 5.83 -8.44 12.87
N GLN A 97 5.35 -8.60 14.09
CA GLN A 97 4.51 -9.71 14.53
C GLN A 97 3.13 -9.17 14.93
N GLY A 98 2.06 -9.72 14.37
CA GLY A 98 0.69 -9.28 14.62
C GLY A 98 -0.30 -9.90 13.64
N SER A 99 -1.50 -9.34 13.55
CA SER A 99 -2.55 -9.83 12.64
C SER A 99 -2.15 -9.78 11.16
N TYR A 100 -1.13 -8.99 10.80
CA TYR A 100 -0.55 -8.90 9.48
C TYR A 100 0.97 -9.02 9.58
N ASP A 101 1.47 -10.24 9.77
CA ASP A 101 2.92 -10.50 9.83
C ASP A 101 3.56 -10.14 8.48
N ARG A 102 4.25 -9.02 8.49
CA ARG A 102 5.02 -8.56 7.35
C ARG A 102 6.42 -8.20 7.79
N SER A 103 7.40 -8.95 7.32
CA SER A 103 8.80 -8.67 7.61
C SER A 103 9.50 -8.22 6.33
N VAL A 104 10.35 -7.21 6.42
CA VAL A 104 11.02 -6.62 5.27
C VAL A 104 12.50 -6.54 5.53
N ILE A 105 13.31 -7.05 4.60
CA ILE A 105 14.76 -6.89 4.59
C ILE A 105 15.14 -6.11 3.35
N LYS A 106 15.91 -5.03 3.52
CA LYS A 106 16.54 -4.27 2.44
C LYS A 106 18.04 -4.50 2.50
N MET A 107 18.60 -4.92 1.40
CA MET A 107 20.03 -5.28 1.29
C MET A 107 20.61 -4.68 0.03
N ARG A 108 21.91 -4.35 0.10
CA ARG A 108 22.73 -4.12 -1.09
C ARG A 108 23.61 -5.33 -1.29
N VAL A 109 23.65 -5.81 -2.51
CA VAL A 109 24.33 -7.05 -2.87
C VAL A 109 24.84 -6.98 -4.30
N ASP A 110 25.96 -7.62 -4.60
CA ASP A 110 26.42 -7.77 -5.96
C ASP A 110 25.38 -8.53 -6.81
N SER A 111 25.25 -8.18 -8.08
CA SER A 111 24.24 -8.77 -8.98
C SER A 111 24.28 -10.30 -9.00
N SER A 112 25.49 -10.90 -8.85
CA SER A 112 25.65 -12.36 -8.76
C SER A 112 25.05 -12.98 -7.49
N GLY A 113 24.88 -12.19 -6.42
CA GLY A 113 24.34 -12.65 -5.14
C GLY A 113 22.83 -12.58 -5.04
N VAL A 114 22.17 -11.81 -5.91
CA VAL A 114 20.71 -11.59 -5.86
C VAL A 114 19.93 -12.90 -5.90
N ASP A 115 20.20 -13.73 -6.91
CA ASP A 115 19.52 -15.03 -7.08
C ASP A 115 19.79 -15.98 -5.92
N THR A 116 21.00 -15.96 -5.37
CA THR A 116 21.38 -16.81 -4.23
C THR A 116 20.56 -16.46 -2.99
N LEU A 117 20.41 -15.16 -2.71
CA LEU A 117 19.59 -14.68 -1.58
C LEU A 117 18.11 -14.96 -1.78
N ILE A 118 17.59 -14.75 -3.00
CA ILE A 118 16.18 -15.03 -3.32
C ILE A 118 15.88 -16.53 -3.17
N LYS A 119 16.74 -17.40 -3.70
CA LYS A 119 16.59 -18.86 -3.56
C LYS A 119 16.60 -19.30 -2.11
N HIS A 120 17.52 -18.75 -1.30
CA HIS A 120 17.59 -19.05 0.12
C HIS A 120 16.35 -18.54 0.88
N ALA A 121 15.92 -17.31 0.62
CA ALA A 121 14.75 -16.72 1.25
C ALA A 121 13.45 -17.46 0.88
N LYS A 122 13.39 -18.03 -0.35
CA LYS A 122 12.25 -18.80 -0.84
C LYS A 122 12.15 -20.19 -0.25
N ASP A 123 13.22 -20.75 0.34
CA ASP A 123 13.22 -22.17 0.77
C ASP A 123 11.92 -22.51 1.50
N LYS A 124 11.18 -23.52 0.97
CA LYS A 124 9.83 -23.96 1.43
C LYS A 124 8.74 -22.87 1.37
N GLY A 125 9.00 -21.72 0.74
CA GLY A 125 8.04 -20.64 0.51
C GLY A 125 7.60 -20.51 -0.95
N GLU A 126 6.66 -19.64 -1.20
CA GLU A 126 6.14 -19.30 -2.52
C GLU A 126 6.44 -17.83 -2.86
N ILE A 127 7.05 -17.57 -4.02
CA ILE A 127 7.17 -16.20 -4.52
C ILE A 127 5.80 -15.78 -5.07
N THR A 128 5.19 -14.77 -4.44
CA THR A 128 3.90 -14.23 -4.86
C THR A 128 4.05 -13.05 -5.79
N GLN A 129 5.17 -12.34 -5.69
CA GLN A 129 5.47 -11.20 -6.54
C GLN A 129 6.97 -11.05 -6.69
N GLN A 130 7.42 -10.79 -7.91
CA GLN A 130 8.81 -10.42 -8.20
C GLN A 130 8.79 -9.29 -9.24
N ALA A 131 9.52 -8.21 -8.95
CA ALA A 131 9.65 -7.07 -9.84
C ALA A 131 11.09 -6.58 -9.82
N THR A 132 11.59 -6.18 -10.98
CA THR A 132 12.89 -5.53 -11.12
C THR A 132 12.67 -4.17 -11.77
N ALA A 133 13.12 -3.11 -11.11
CA ALA A 133 13.16 -1.76 -11.66
C ALA A 133 14.59 -1.39 -12.01
N ILE A 134 14.76 -0.66 -13.09
CA ILE A 134 16.06 -0.18 -13.57
C ILE A 134 16.01 1.34 -13.60
N ASP A 135 16.98 1.99 -12.95
CA ASP A 135 17.09 3.45 -12.92
C ASP A 135 18.39 3.86 -13.65
N ASP A 136 18.25 4.64 -14.71
CA ASP A 136 19.41 5.17 -15.47
C ASP A 136 19.96 6.43 -14.80
N LEU A 137 21.04 6.26 -14.08
CA LEU A 137 21.74 7.31 -13.34
C LEU A 137 22.81 8.04 -14.16
N THR A 138 22.98 7.73 -15.45
CA THR A 138 24.03 8.26 -16.30
C THR A 138 24.02 9.80 -16.32
N LYS A 139 22.83 10.38 -16.50
CA LYS A 139 22.70 11.84 -16.50
C LYS A 139 23.06 12.46 -15.15
N SER A 140 22.58 11.87 -14.06
CA SER A 140 22.85 12.35 -12.69
C SER A 140 24.33 12.27 -12.36
N PHE A 141 24.99 11.20 -12.79
CA PHE A 141 26.42 10.99 -12.60
C PHE A 141 27.24 12.04 -13.33
N VAL A 142 27.00 12.23 -14.63
CA VAL A 142 27.70 13.23 -15.45
C VAL A 142 27.49 14.66 -14.93
N GLN A 143 26.27 14.98 -14.50
CA GLN A 143 25.98 16.29 -13.89
C GLN A 143 26.75 16.50 -12.58
N THR A 144 26.86 15.47 -11.76
CA THR A 144 27.58 15.52 -10.49
C THR A 144 29.08 15.69 -10.73
N GLU A 145 29.67 15.00 -11.71
CA GLU A 145 31.08 15.16 -12.10
C GLU A 145 31.36 16.58 -12.58
N LYS A 146 30.56 17.10 -13.51
CA LYS A 146 30.70 18.49 -13.99
C LYS A 146 30.58 19.50 -12.85
N ARG A 147 29.71 19.24 -11.87
CA ARG A 147 29.57 20.11 -10.70
C ARG A 147 30.83 20.12 -9.83
N ILE A 148 31.44 18.96 -9.60
CA ILE A 148 32.71 18.86 -8.87
C ILE A 148 33.78 19.63 -9.61
N GLU A 149 33.89 19.44 -10.93
CA GLU A 149 34.87 20.14 -11.76
C GLU A 149 34.73 21.65 -11.67
N MET A 150 33.51 22.19 -11.87
CA MET A 150 33.24 23.63 -11.76
C MET A 150 33.58 24.20 -10.39
N LEU A 151 33.21 23.49 -9.31
CA LEU A 151 33.51 23.93 -7.95
C LEU A 151 35.03 23.90 -7.68
N THR A 152 35.73 22.93 -8.22
CA THR A 152 37.18 22.81 -8.10
C THR A 152 37.88 23.99 -8.84
N GLN A 153 37.46 24.30 -10.07
CA GLN A 153 37.96 25.42 -10.82
C GLN A 153 37.66 26.75 -10.10
N TYR A 154 36.49 26.89 -9.52
CA TYR A 154 36.10 28.07 -8.73
C TYR A 154 36.99 28.22 -7.49
N ARG A 155 37.22 27.14 -6.75
CA ARG A 155 38.14 27.12 -5.61
C ARG A 155 39.56 27.57 -6.02
N ASP A 156 40.06 27.04 -7.13
CA ASP A 156 41.41 27.36 -7.62
C ASP A 156 41.53 28.85 -8.02
N LYS A 157 40.46 29.43 -8.59
CA LYS A 157 40.40 30.88 -8.86
C LYS A 157 40.36 31.72 -7.60
N LEU A 158 39.65 31.29 -6.56
CA LEU A 158 39.65 31.96 -5.25
C LEU A 158 41.04 31.95 -4.63
N LEU A 159 41.77 30.82 -4.71
CA LEU A 159 43.16 30.72 -4.23
C LEU A 159 44.11 31.68 -4.99
N GLU A 160 43.93 31.78 -6.31
CA GLU A 160 44.70 32.75 -7.11
C GLU A 160 44.43 34.21 -6.68
N ILE A 161 43.14 34.56 -6.43
CA ILE A 161 42.75 35.90 -5.97
C ILE A 161 43.26 36.17 -4.58
N GLN A 162 43.26 35.16 -3.67
CA GLN A 162 43.78 35.23 -2.32
C GLN A 162 45.26 35.70 -2.30
N ILE A 163 46.05 35.13 -3.20
CA ILE A 163 47.47 35.53 -3.35
C ILE A 163 47.62 36.98 -3.77
N LYS A 164 46.75 37.43 -4.69
CA LYS A 164 46.77 38.83 -5.19
C LYS A 164 46.27 39.84 -4.16
N ALA A 165 45.37 39.43 -3.29
CA ALA A 165 44.76 40.27 -2.24
C ALA A 165 45.55 40.29 -0.91
N ALA A 166 46.79 39.83 -0.90
CA ALA A 166 47.60 39.60 0.33
C ALA A 166 47.70 40.82 1.27
N ASN A 167 47.53 42.06 0.75
CA ASN A 167 47.60 43.30 1.55
C ASN A 167 46.22 43.83 1.96
N ASP A 168 45.12 43.21 1.60
CA ASP A 168 43.76 43.62 1.93
C ASP A 168 43.06 42.61 2.85
N VAL A 169 43.09 42.89 4.14
CA VAL A 169 42.53 42.01 5.18
C VAL A 169 41.04 41.76 5.00
N GLU A 170 40.26 42.77 4.59
CA GLU A 170 38.81 42.61 4.38
C GLU A 170 38.53 41.64 3.21
N SER A 171 39.25 41.80 2.09
CA SER A 171 39.14 40.90 0.96
C SER A 171 39.58 39.47 1.33
N LEU A 172 40.64 39.29 2.12
CA LEU A 172 41.12 38.02 2.57
C LEU A 172 40.06 37.30 3.42
N ILE A 173 39.37 37.98 4.31
CA ILE A 173 38.29 37.42 5.12
C ILE A 173 37.13 36.91 4.23
N LYS A 174 36.72 37.74 3.23
CA LYS A 174 35.67 37.35 2.28
C LYS A 174 36.07 36.12 1.45
N ILE A 175 37.29 36.10 0.94
CA ILE A 175 37.82 34.96 0.18
C ILE A 175 37.91 33.70 1.03
N ALA A 176 38.39 33.82 2.27
CA ALA A 176 38.47 32.66 3.18
C ALA A 176 37.08 32.07 3.46
N LYS A 177 36.06 32.90 3.64
CA LYS A 177 34.66 32.47 3.78
C LYS A 177 34.17 31.73 2.55
N GLU A 178 34.42 32.28 1.35
CA GLU A 178 34.03 31.63 0.07
C GLU A 178 34.79 30.33 -0.19
N LEU A 179 36.07 30.25 0.17
CA LEU A 179 36.86 29.02 0.08
C LEU A 179 36.24 27.91 0.99
N THR A 180 35.90 28.26 2.23
CA THR A 180 35.28 27.30 3.16
C THR A 180 33.93 26.83 2.62
N ASN A 181 33.11 27.72 2.10
CA ASN A 181 31.80 27.39 1.52
C ASN A 181 31.95 26.48 0.29
N THR A 182 32.89 26.85 -0.62
CA THR A 182 33.15 26.07 -1.83
C THR A 182 33.69 24.69 -1.49
N GLN A 183 34.60 24.56 -0.52
CA GLN A 183 35.13 23.28 -0.07
C GLN A 183 34.00 22.39 0.49
N SER A 184 33.09 22.95 1.29
CA SER A 184 31.94 22.22 1.80
C SER A 184 31.02 21.72 0.67
N GLN A 185 30.80 22.55 -0.38
CA GLN A 185 30.02 22.12 -1.55
C GLN A 185 30.70 21.01 -2.35
N ILE A 186 32.05 21.05 -2.49
CA ILE A 186 32.82 19.97 -3.13
C ILE A 186 32.62 18.67 -2.37
N GLU A 187 32.81 18.67 -1.06
CA GLU A 187 32.66 17.49 -0.20
C GLU A 187 31.23 16.90 -0.26
N GLN A 188 30.23 17.76 -0.21
CA GLN A 188 28.83 17.32 -0.36
C GLN A 188 28.56 16.70 -1.74
N THR A 189 29.11 17.30 -2.80
CA THR A 189 28.92 16.80 -4.18
C THR A 189 29.67 15.49 -4.38
N GLN A 190 30.88 15.36 -3.81
CA GLN A 190 31.64 14.09 -3.81
C GLN A 190 30.89 12.99 -3.05
N SER A 191 30.29 13.30 -1.91
CA SER A 191 29.44 12.37 -1.18
C SER A 191 28.21 11.92 -2.01
N ASN A 192 27.62 12.85 -2.79
CA ASN A 192 26.55 12.51 -3.72
C ASN A 192 27.01 11.56 -4.82
N LYS A 193 28.18 11.84 -5.42
CA LYS A 193 28.81 10.96 -6.43
C LYS A 193 29.01 9.56 -5.86
N PHE A 194 29.61 9.43 -4.69
CA PHE A 194 29.82 8.15 -4.03
C PHE A 194 28.50 7.37 -3.81
N ARG A 195 27.40 8.07 -3.45
CA ARG A 195 26.08 7.41 -3.32
C ARG A 195 25.55 6.91 -4.65
N LEU A 196 25.78 7.61 -5.76
CA LEU A 196 25.41 7.15 -7.10
C LEU A 196 26.24 5.92 -7.50
N GLU A 197 27.55 5.94 -7.27
CA GLU A 197 28.45 4.80 -7.51
C GLU A 197 27.99 3.55 -6.76
N GLN A 198 27.66 3.68 -5.47
CA GLN A 198 27.16 2.58 -4.66
C GLN A 198 25.83 1.99 -5.19
N ARG A 199 25.00 2.79 -5.89
CA ARG A 199 23.75 2.31 -6.48
C ARG A 199 23.98 1.56 -7.78
N VAL A 200 25.03 1.89 -8.52
CA VAL A 200 25.41 1.23 -9.77
C VAL A 200 26.21 -0.04 -9.52
N GLU A 201 27.12 -0.01 -8.54
CA GLU A 201 28.00 -1.15 -8.23
C GLU A 201 27.25 -2.33 -7.59
N ARG A 202 26.21 -2.06 -6.80
CA ARG A 202 25.48 -3.09 -6.06
C ARG A 202 23.98 -2.90 -6.15
N ASP A 203 23.29 -3.97 -6.47
CA ASP A 203 21.84 -4.00 -6.60
C ASP A 203 21.15 -3.83 -5.24
N LEU A 204 20.01 -3.16 -5.25
CA LEU A 204 19.12 -3.09 -4.09
C LEU A 204 18.16 -4.27 -4.14
N LEU A 205 18.25 -5.16 -3.16
CA LEU A 205 17.33 -6.28 -2.99
C LEU A 205 16.41 -6.01 -1.79
N ILE A 206 15.10 -6.03 -2.04
CA ILE A 206 14.06 -5.88 -1.04
C ILE A 206 13.27 -7.19 -0.98
N ILE A 207 13.42 -7.93 0.12
CA ILE A 207 12.66 -9.16 0.35
C ILE A 207 11.59 -8.85 1.39
N THR A 208 10.34 -9.11 1.01
CA THR A 208 9.18 -8.99 1.90
C THR A 208 8.65 -10.40 2.18
N PHE A 209 8.64 -10.79 3.45
CA PHE A 209 8.01 -12.01 3.91
C PHE A 209 6.58 -11.68 4.36
N ILE A 210 5.62 -12.46 3.87
CA ILE A 210 4.21 -12.33 4.25
C ILE A 210 3.70 -13.68 4.75
N HIS A 211 2.73 -13.62 5.65
CA HIS A 211 2.06 -14.81 6.14
C HIS A 211 1.22 -15.47 5.05
N ALA A 212 1.37 -16.77 4.91
CA ALA A 212 0.41 -17.58 4.19
C ALA A 212 -0.87 -17.63 5.03
N THR A 213 -1.83 -16.76 4.79
CA THR A 213 -3.17 -17.04 5.28
C THR A 213 -3.52 -18.44 4.75
N LYS A 214 -3.73 -19.39 5.66
CA LYS A 214 -4.34 -20.66 5.30
C LYS A 214 -5.49 -20.28 4.37
N LYS A 215 -5.57 -20.85 3.17
CA LYS A 215 -6.79 -20.69 2.37
C LYS A 215 -7.90 -21.03 3.34
N GLU A 216 -8.61 -20.03 3.80
CA GLU A 216 -9.80 -20.29 4.61
C GLU A 216 -10.64 -21.21 3.73
N SER A 217 -10.74 -22.44 4.15
CA SER A 217 -11.69 -23.36 3.55
C SER A 217 -13.01 -22.61 3.56
N LEU A 218 -13.82 -22.71 2.52
CA LEU A 218 -15.17 -22.12 2.54
C LEU A 218 -15.90 -22.48 3.84
N TRP A 219 -15.53 -23.63 4.44
CA TRP A 219 -16.02 -24.10 5.73
C TRP A 219 -15.49 -23.28 6.91
N ASP A 220 -14.25 -22.80 6.89
CA ASP A 220 -13.68 -21.94 7.96
C ASP A 220 -14.35 -20.55 7.93
N SER A 221 -14.61 -20.01 6.73
CA SER A 221 -15.41 -18.78 6.57
C SER A 221 -16.86 -18.97 7.06
N ILE A 222 -17.48 -20.10 6.77
CA ILE A 222 -18.85 -20.40 7.20
C ILE A 222 -18.88 -20.64 8.71
N THR A 223 -17.95 -21.41 9.26
CA THR A 223 -17.91 -21.69 10.71
C THR A 223 -17.53 -20.46 11.51
N GLY A 224 -16.64 -19.58 10.99
CA GLY A 224 -16.34 -18.28 11.58
C GLY A 224 -17.57 -17.38 11.61
N SER A 225 -18.29 -17.28 10.49
CA SER A 225 -19.54 -16.52 10.43
C SER A 225 -20.63 -17.07 11.35
N ILE A 226 -20.68 -18.39 11.55
CA ILE A 226 -21.62 -19.03 12.49
C ILE A 226 -21.21 -18.77 13.95
N ALA A 227 -19.92 -18.75 14.24
CA ALA A 227 -19.42 -18.44 15.59
C ALA A 227 -19.70 -16.98 16.01
N ASP A 228 -19.71 -16.05 15.05
CA ASP A 228 -20.01 -14.63 15.29
C ASP A 228 -21.52 -14.30 15.31
N ILE A 229 -22.39 -15.27 14.92
CA ILE A 229 -23.85 -15.11 14.96
C ILE A 229 -24.35 -14.74 16.37
N PRO A 230 -23.90 -15.35 17.49
CA PRO A 230 -24.41 -14.98 18.81
C PRO A 230 -24.14 -13.54 19.19
N GLU A 231 -22.98 -13.01 18.88
CA GLU A 231 -22.65 -11.60 19.19
C GLU A 231 -23.43 -10.63 18.32
N ASN A 232 -23.48 -10.85 17.02
CA ASN A 232 -24.22 -10.00 16.09
C ASN A 232 -25.74 -10.12 16.30
N PHE A 233 -26.24 -11.29 16.71
CA PHE A 233 -27.64 -11.53 17.00
C PHE A 233 -28.08 -10.79 18.29
N THR A 234 -27.24 -10.77 19.33
CA THR A 234 -27.53 -10.02 20.56
C THR A 234 -27.56 -8.50 20.31
N TYR A 235 -26.66 -7.97 19.45
CA TYR A 235 -26.70 -6.55 19.04
C TYR A 235 -27.97 -6.24 18.22
N GLY A 236 -28.29 -7.05 17.22
CA GLY A 236 -29.50 -6.87 16.41
C GLY A 236 -30.79 -7.03 17.22
N LEU A 237 -30.80 -7.92 18.24
CA LEU A 237 -31.96 -8.09 19.11
C LEU A 237 -32.16 -6.89 20.05
N SER A 238 -31.08 -6.32 20.59
CA SER A 238 -31.16 -5.14 21.46
C SER A 238 -31.69 -3.91 20.71
N GLU A 239 -31.25 -3.70 19.49
CA GLU A 239 -31.68 -2.60 18.64
C GLU A 239 -33.16 -2.74 18.23
N THR A 240 -33.59 -3.97 17.89
CA THR A 240 -35.00 -4.25 17.54
C THR A 240 -35.93 -4.14 18.75
N ILE A 241 -35.49 -4.48 19.95
CA ILE A 241 -36.27 -4.34 21.17
C ILE A 241 -36.50 -2.86 21.51
N GLU A 242 -35.50 -2.00 21.36
CA GLU A 242 -35.66 -0.55 21.55
C GLU A 242 -36.68 0.04 20.60
N GLU A 243 -36.66 -0.33 19.32
CA GLU A 243 -37.66 0.14 18.34
C GLU A 243 -39.09 -0.37 18.62
N ILE A 244 -39.22 -1.61 19.06
CA ILE A 244 -40.53 -2.18 19.43
C ILE A 244 -41.12 -1.47 20.65
N VAL A 245 -40.30 -1.17 21.65
CA VAL A 245 -40.71 -0.43 22.85
C VAL A 245 -41.19 0.98 22.48
N TYR A 246 -40.55 1.63 21.49
CA TYR A 246 -40.93 2.94 21.01
C TYR A 246 -42.24 2.94 20.23
N LEU A 247 -42.59 1.83 19.56
CA LEU A 247 -43.84 1.66 18.82
C LEU A 247 -45.04 1.28 19.71
N LEU A 248 -44.78 0.78 20.93
CA LEU A 248 -45.82 0.29 21.84
C LEU A 248 -46.89 1.37 22.17
N PRO A 249 -46.57 2.63 22.51
CA PRO A 249 -47.55 3.66 22.75
C PRO A 249 -48.37 3.99 21.51
N TRP A 250 -47.78 3.92 20.32
CA TRP A 250 -48.51 4.14 19.06
C TRP A 250 -49.53 3.03 18.76
N PHE A 251 -49.19 1.79 19.09
CA PHE A 251 -50.12 0.66 18.96
C PHE A 251 -51.35 0.84 19.86
N LEU A 252 -51.16 1.33 21.09
CA LEU A 252 -52.30 1.60 22.00
C LEU A 252 -53.20 2.70 21.44
N VAL A 253 -52.65 3.75 20.85
CA VAL A 253 -53.42 4.82 20.22
C VAL A 253 -54.22 4.31 19.03
N ILE A 254 -53.61 3.46 18.20
CA ILE A 254 -54.28 2.87 17.03
C ILE A 254 -55.42 1.95 17.46
N ILE A 255 -55.20 1.10 18.46
CA ILE A 255 -56.23 0.23 19.01
C ILE A 255 -57.42 1.05 19.57
N PHE A 256 -57.11 2.11 20.34
CA PHE A 256 -58.11 2.98 20.91
C PHE A 256 -58.92 3.70 19.82
N MET A 257 -58.27 4.19 18.80
CA MET A 257 -58.91 4.81 17.66
C MET A 257 -59.79 3.83 16.86
N PHE A 258 -59.37 2.56 16.73
CA PHE A 258 -60.14 1.51 16.09
C PHE A 258 -61.41 1.14 16.89
N ILE A 259 -61.31 1.11 18.22
CA ILE A 259 -62.46 0.87 19.12
C ILE A 259 -63.48 1.98 19.01
N ILE A 260 -63.01 3.25 19.01
CA ILE A 260 -63.90 4.43 18.83
C ILE A 260 -64.58 4.42 17.47
N PHE A 261 -63.83 4.11 16.39
CA PHE A 261 -64.35 4.02 15.04
C PHE A 261 -65.40 2.90 14.91
N ARG A 262 -65.17 1.76 15.50
CA ARG A 262 -66.09 0.61 15.57
C ARG A 262 -67.36 0.97 16.34
N TRP A 263 -67.21 1.68 17.47
CA TRP A 263 -68.33 2.15 18.28
C TRP A 263 -69.22 3.19 17.55
N LEU A 264 -68.59 4.16 16.88
CA LEU A 264 -69.29 5.15 16.05
C LEU A 264 -70.03 4.48 14.88
N TRP A 265 -69.39 3.51 14.23
CA TRP A 265 -70.00 2.79 13.10
C TRP A 265 -71.18 1.95 13.55
N HIS A 266 -71.14 1.33 14.72
CA HIS A 266 -72.21 0.59 15.30
C HIS A 266 -73.44 1.57 15.66
N LYS A 267 -73.12 2.78 16.11
CA LYS A 267 -74.08 3.79 16.44
C LYS A 267 -74.78 4.43 15.22
N THR A 268 -74.07 4.58 14.12
CA THR A 268 -74.62 5.10 12.85
C THR A 268 -75.42 4.03 12.12
N ALA A 269 -75.04 2.75 12.15
CA ALA A 269 -75.79 1.65 11.57
C ALA A 269 -77.10 1.37 12.28
N ALA A 270 -77.22 1.70 13.57
CA ALA A 270 -78.46 1.58 14.33
C ALA A 270 -79.46 2.66 14.04
N LYS A 271 -79.09 3.82 13.43
CA LYS A 271 -80.02 4.93 13.05
C LYS A 271 -80.63 4.77 11.66
N THR A 272 -80.12 3.82 10.83
CA THR A 272 -80.67 3.64 9.47
C THR A 272 -81.69 2.53 9.37
N LYS A 273 -82.14 2.00 10.53
CA LYS A 273 -83.25 1.01 10.61
C LYS A 273 -84.50 1.60 11.37
N LYS A 274 -84.82 2.85 11.15
CA LYS A 274 -86.15 3.38 11.53
C LYS A 274 -86.79 4.06 10.36
#